data_797c22bde7cb36e62c2982f4bf86f92b
#
_entry.id   797c22bde7cb36e62c2982f4bf86f92b
#
_cell.length_a   1.000
_cell.length_b   1.000
_cell.length_c   1.000
_cell.angle_alpha   90.00
_cell.angle_beta   90.00
_cell.angle_gamma   90.00
#
_symmetry.space_group_name_H-M   'P 1'
#
loop_
_entity.id
_entity.type
_entity.pdbx_description
1 polymer ?
#
loop_
_entity_poly.entity_id
_entity_poly.type
_entity_poly.pdbx_seq_one_letter_code
_entity_poly.pdbx_strand_id
1 'polypeptide(L)'
;TKKNNDWLILQTIEVECPREANARIHALLTKGVESIGLVIGNKEFSADDLDTLLGGVSLRNTELTFSGCATKKVARLFIEKLDRENAGSDDARANFVLDPIVKKLTFKGTMACKSGQCKGFENLASLIGAGAKYKKLRMVAVSGETFHNSGSTIVQELAFTLAAGHEYLVRLTELGVPVEKAARSIRFSMAVSSNYFMEIAKFRAARMLWANIVAQYEPSCECAAKMFAHAVTSRWNMTVYDPYVNMLRGTTEAMSAAIAGVHSIEVLPFDAAYEKPTDFSARIARNVQLLLKEESHFNQVCDSAGGSYYIENLT
;
A
#
# COMPACT_ATOMS: atom_id res chain seq x y z
N THR A 1 4.14 -8.94 -17.43
CA THR A 1 4.19 -7.53 -17.85
C THR A 1 2.79 -6.95 -17.79
N LYS A 2 2.65 -5.72 -17.28
CA LYS A 2 1.39 -4.95 -17.39
C LYS A 2 1.13 -4.68 -18.89
N LYS A 3 -0.14 -4.67 -19.29
CA LYS A 3 -0.52 -4.29 -20.67
C LYS A 3 -0.46 -2.78 -20.90
N ASN A 4 -0.67 -2.01 -19.84
CA ASN A 4 -0.61 -0.55 -19.78
C ASN A 4 -0.01 -0.14 -18.44
N ASN A 5 0.23 1.15 -18.25
CA ASN A 5 0.80 1.72 -17.02
C ASN A 5 -0.28 2.16 -16.01
N ASP A 6 -1.47 1.60 -16.08
CA ASP A 6 -2.58 2.00 -15.22
C ASP A 6 -2.29 1.73 -13.73
N TRP A 7 -2.74 2.64 -12.87
CA TRP A 7 -2.65 2.54 -11.42
C TRP A 7 -4.01 2.79 -10.78
N LEU A 8 -4.21 2.28 -9.57
CA LEU A 8 -5.42 2.54 -8.79
C LEU A 8 -5.28 3.86 -8.02
N ILE A 9 -6.26 4.72 -8.18
CA ILE A 9 -6.38 5.96 -7.40
C ILE A 9 -6.85 5.59 -5.99
N LEU A 10 -5.95 5.73 -5.00
CA LEU A 10 -6.27 5.44 -3.61
C LEU A 10 -6.61 6.73 -2.86
N GLN A 11 -7.68 6.69 -2.10
CA GLN A 11 -8.04 7.71 -1.13
C GLN A 11 -8.39 7.09 0.21
N THR A 12 -7.75 7.57 1.28
CA THR A 12 -7.96 7.07 2.64
C THR A 12 -9.03 7.88 3.37
N ILE A 13 -9.89 7.18 4.14
CA ILE A 13 -10.88 7.74 5.04
C ILE A 13 -10.78 7.14 6.44
N GLU A 14 -11.04 7.93 7.47
CA GLU A 14 -11.20 7.45 8.85
C GLU A 14 -12.60 6.87 9.04
N VAL A 15 -12.68 5.69 9.67
CA VAL A 15 -13.93 4.99 9.97
C VAL A 15 -14.27 5.22 11.43
N GLU A 16 -15.01 6.29 11.71
CA GLU A 16 -15.58 6.57 13.04
C GLU A 16 -16.95 5.90 13.19
N CYS A 17 -17.81 6.01 12.18
CA CYS A 17 -19.12 5.35 12.08
C CYS A 17 -19.19 4.53 10.78
N PRO A 18 -19.46 3.20 10.83
CA PRO A 18 -19.51 2.35 9.64
C PRO A 18 -20.51 2.82 8.58
N ARG A 19 -21.69 3.30 8.98
CA ARG A 19 -22.74 3.77 8.06
C ARG A 19 -22.34 5.04 7.31
N GLU A 20 -21.75 6.01 8.00
CA GLU A 20 -21.27 7.25 7.38
C GLU A 20 -20.08 6.96 6.46
N ALA A 21 -19.15 6.10 6.90
CA ALA A 21 -18.03 5.68 6.10
C ALA A 21 -18.49 4.94 4.82
N ASN A 22 -19.52 4.09 4.89
CA ASN A 22 -20.12 3.44 3.72
C ASN A 22 -20.65 4.48 2.72
N ALA A 23 -21.40 5.48 3.17
CA ALA A 23 -21.89 6.56 2.31
C ALA A 23 -20.73 7.31 1.63
N ARG A 24 -19.65 7.58 2.39
CA ARG A 24 -18.43 8.20 1.82
C ARG A 24 -17.74 7.30 0.80
N ILE A 25 -17.65 5.99 1.03
CA ILE A 25 -17.10 5.03 0.07
C ILE A 25 -17.86 5.13 -1.25
N HIS A 26 -19.18 5.03 -1.23
CA HIS A 26 -20.00 5.14 -2.44
C HIS A 26 -19.81 6.47 -3.17
N ALA A 27 -19.76 7.57 -2.42
CA ALA A 27 -19.50 8.90 -2.99
C ALA A 27 -18.10 9.01 -3.63
N LEU A 28 -17.08 8.33 -3.10
CA LEU A 28 -15.74 8.32 -3.67
C LEU A 28 -15.65 7.45 -4.93
N LEU A 29 -16.28 6.29 -4.91
CA LEU A 29 -16.32 5.40 -6.07
C LEU A 29 -16.99 6.06 -7.28
N THR A 30 -18.07 6.84 -7.08
CA THR A 30 -18.72 7.61 -8.16
C THR A 30 -17.84 8.76 -8.69
N LYS A 31 -16.80 9.16 -7.93
CA LYS A 31 -15.85 10.23 -8.29
C LYS A 31 -14.52 9.69 -8.86
N GLY A 32 -14.46 8.43 -9.28
CA GLY A 32 -13.31 7.84 -9.94
C GLY A 32 -12.22 7.30 -9.00
N VAL A 33 -12.50 7.14 -7.70
CA VAL A 33 -11.60 6.41 -6.79
C VAL A 33 -11.78 4.91 -7.02
N GLU A 34 -10.68 4.18 -7.11
CA GLU A 34 -10.67 2.73 -7.40
C GLU A 34 -10.15 1.91 -6.21
N SER A 35 -9.43 2.55 -5.30
CA SER A 35 -8.88 1.94 -4.09
C SER A 35 -9.23 2.78 -2.86
N ILE A 36 -9.86 2.17 -1.86
CA ILE A 36 -10.31 2.84 -0.64
C ILE A 36 -9.43 2.42 0.53
N GLY A 37 -8.74 3.40 1.13
CA GLY A 37 -8.07 3.24 2.41
C GLY A 37 -9.05 3.43 3.57
N LEU A 38 -9.07 2.49 4.51
CA LEU A 38 -9.98 2.47 5.66
C LEU A 38 -9.17 2.40 6.95
N VAL A 39 -9.14 3.50 7.69
CA VAL A 39 -8.45 3.57 8.99
C VAL A 39 -9.45 3.23 10.09
N ILE A 40 -9.32 2.07 10.71
CA ILE A 40 -10.23 1.58 11.75
C ILE A 40 -9.53 1.64 13.11
N GLY A 41 -9.89 2.65 13.91
CA GLY A 41 -9.37 2.87 15.26
C GLY A 41 -10.09 2.08 16.34
N ASN A 42 -11.37 1.73 16.11
CA ASN A 42 -12.18 1.00 17.10
C ASN A 42 -11.75 -0.47 17.22
N LYS A 43 -11.25 -0.85 18.39
CA LYS A 43 -10.84 -2.25 18.67
C LYS A 43 -12.02 -3.22 18.79
N GLU A 44 -13.21 -2.72 19.07
CA GLU A 44 -14.42 -3.51 19.23
C GLU A 44 -15.22 -3.69 17.93
N PHE A 45 -14.64 -3.25 16.79
CA PHE A 45 -15.23 -3.37 15.47
C PHE A 45 -15.74 -4.79 15.21
N SER A 46 -17.03 -4.94 14.90
CA SER A 46 -17.75 -6.22 14.79
C SER A 46 -17.89 -6.71 13.34
N ALA A 47 -18.44 -7.90 13.16
CA ALA A 47 -18.82 -8.41 11.83
C ALA A 47 -19.97 -7.60 11.21
N ASP A 48 -20.95 -7.18 12.02
CA ASP A 48 -22.07 -6.35 11.57
C ASP A 48 -21.59 -4.95 11.14
N ASP A 49 -20.57 -4.40 11.83
CA ASP A 49 -19.93 -3.15 11.42
C ASP A 49 -19.25 -3.30 10.06
N LEU A 50 -18.59 -4.45 9.82
CA LEU A 50 -17.96 -4.73 8.54
C LEU A 50 -19.00 -4.91 7.43
N ASP A 51 -20.09 -5.61 7.70
CA ASP A 51 -21.17 -5.79 6.74
C ASP A 51 -21.85 -4.45 6.42
N THR A 52 -22.05 -3.60 7.41
CA THR A 52 -22.57 -2.23 7.23
C THR A 52 -21.61 -1.37 6.42
N LEU A 53 -20.32 -1.40 6.78
CA LEU A 53 -19.26 -0.61 6.11
C LEU A 53 -19.13 -0.97 4.62
N LEU A 54 -19.24 -2.23 4.27
CA LEU A 54 -19.04 -2.73 2.91
C LEU A 54 -20.35 -2.98 2.16
N GLY A 55 -21.49 -2.61 2.74
CA GLY A 55 -22.81 -2.78 2.12
C GLY A 55 -22.87 -2.15 0.72
N GLY A 56 -23.17 -2.93 -0.31
CA GLY A 56 -23.28 -2.48 -1.71
C GLY A 56 -21.94 -2.22 -2.41
N VAL A 57 -20.80 -2.42 -1.77
CA VAL A 57 -19.47 -2.23 -2.38
C VAL A 57 -19.06 -3.48 -3.15
N SER A 58 -18.69 -3.33 -4.43
CA SER A 58 -18.17 -4.43 -5.25
C SER A 58 -16.74 -4.77 -4.86
N LEU A 59 -16.54 -5.82 -4.07
CA LEU A 59 -15.22 -6.28 -3.62
C LEU A 59 -14.31 -6.73 -4.78
N ARG A 60 -14.89 -7.13 -5.91
CA ARG A 60 -14.16 -7.54 -7.12
C ARG A 60 -13.52 -6.36 -7.84
N ASN A 61 -14.24 -5.24 -7.91
CA ASN A 61 -13.85 -4.06 -8.70
C ASN A 61 -13.13 -3.00 -7.86
N THR A 62 -13.43 -2.95 -6.56
CA THR A 62 -12.83 -1.99 -5.63
C THR A 62 -11.70 -2.65 -4.83
N GLU A 63 -10.54 -2.04 -4.80
CA GLU A 63 -9.47 -2.45 -3.88
C GLU A 63 -9.70 -1.80 -2.52
N LEU A 64 -9.60 -2.58 -1.45
CA LEU A 64 -9.72 -2.10 -0.08
C LEU A 64 -8.37 -2.18 0.62
N THR A 65 -8.02 -1.17 1.40
CA THR A 65 -6.82 -1.17 2.25
C THR A 65 -7.20 -0.85 3.68
N PHE A 66 -7.10 -1.85 4.56
CA PHE A 66 -7.44 -1.72 5.98
C PHE A 66 -6.21 -1.40 6.81
N SER A 67 -6.30 -0.36 7.63
CA SER A 67 -5.24 0.07 8.55
C SER A 67 -5.82 0.45 9.92
N GLY A 68 -4.94 0.70 10.89
CA GLY A 68 -5.32 1.10 12.25
C GLY A 68 -5.25 -0.04 13.27
N CYS A 69 -5.78 0.21 14.47
CA CYS A 69 -5.62 -0.71 15.61
C CYS A 69 -6.39 -2.02 15.45
N ALA A 70 -7.50 -2.02 14.72
CA ALA A 70 -8.37 -3.17 14.51
C ALA A 70 -7.96 -4.06 13.32
N THR A 71 -6.97 -3.69 12.53
CA THR A 71 -6.64 -4.34 11.23
C THR A 71 -6.56 -5.87 11.32
N LYS A 72 -5.94 -6.41 12.36
CA LYS A 72 -5.84 -7.87 12.56
C LYS A 72 -7.21 -8.54 12.73
N LYS A 73 -8.10 -7.92 13.51
CA LYS A 73 -9.47 -8.41 13.74
C LYS A 73 -10.27 -8.30 12.44
N VAL A 74 -10.17 -7.16 11.78
CA VAL A 74 -10.84 -6.91 10.49
C VAL A 74 -10.40 -7.91 9.42
N ALA A 75 -9.12 -8.27 9.36
CA ALA A 75 -8.63 -9.28 8.40
C ALA A 75 -9.33 -10.65 8.61
N ARG A 76 -9.52 -11.09 9.85
CA ARG A 76 -10.25 -12.32 10.16
C ARG A 76 -11.72 -12.21 9.76
N LEU A 77 -12.40 -11.15 10.19
CA LEU A 77 -13.80 -10.91 9.86
C LEU A 77 -14.04 -10.83 8.35
N PHE A 78 -13.09 -10.23 7.62
CA PHE A 78 -13.17 -10.12 6.16
C PHE A 78 -13.05 -11.49 5.49
N ILE A 79 -12.14 -12.36 5.94
CA ILE A 79 -12.02 -13.73 5.43
C ILE A 79 -13.29 -14.52 5.75
N GLU A 80 -13.80 -14.46 6.99
CA GLU A 80 -15.04 -15.09 7.40
C GLU A 80 -16.25 -14.63 6.58
N LYS A 81 -16.32 -13.31 6.26
CA LYS A 81 -17.34 -12.76 5.36
C LYS A 81 -17.24 -13.39 3.97
N LEU A 82 -16.05 -13.43 3.38
CA LEU A 82 -15.84 -14.01 2.05
C LEU A 82 -16.20 -15.51 2.01
N ASP A 83 -15.89 -16.25 3.07
CA ASP A 83 -16.24 -17.66 3.20
C ASP A 83 -17.74 -17.85 3.34
N ARG A 84 -18.41 -17.02 4.15
CA ARG A 84 -19.86 -17.02 4.33
C ARG A 84 -20.61 -16.72 3.02
N GLU A 85 -20.09 -15.82 2.20
CA GLU A 85 -20.65 -15.44 0.91
C GLU A 85 -20.23 -16.38 -0.24
N ASN A 86 -19.44 -17.43 0.04
CA ASN A 86 -18.87 -18.34 -0.95
C ASN A 86 -18.16 -17.62 -2.09
N ALA A 87 -17.41 -16.54 -1.78
CA ALA A 87 -16.72 -15.74 -2.76
C ALA A 87 -15.67 -16.55 -3.52
N GLY A 88 -15.53 -16.31 -4.81
CA GLY A 88 -14.50 -16.89 -5.65
C GLY A 88 -13.10 -16.38 -5.31
N SER A 89 -12.07 -17.09 -5.74
CA SER A 89 -10.66 -16.77 -5.41
C SER A 89 -10.20 -15.40 -5.89
N ASP A 90 -10.85 -14.81 -6.87
CA ASP A 90 -10.52 -13.54 -7.50
C ASP A 90 -11.55 -12.42 -7.23
N ASP A 91 -12.60 -12.72 -6.44
CA ASP A 91 -13.74 -11.81 -6.24
C ASP A 91 -13.50 -10.74 -5.19
N ALA A 92 -12.38 -10.77 -4.49
CA ALA A 92 -12.03 -9.74 -3.53
C ALA A 92 -10.58 -9.27 -3.68
N ARG A 93 -10.37 -7.95 -3.56
CA ARG A 93 -9.07 -7.29 -3.54
C ARG A 93 -8.93 -6.53 -2.23
N ALA A 94 -8.08 -7.01 -1.34
CA ALA A 94 -7.87 -6.31 -0.08
C ALA A 94 -6.42 -6.40 0.41
N ASN A 95 -5.97 -5.30 1.01
CA ASN A 95 -4.67 -5.17 1.64
C ASN A 95 -4.89 -4.86 3.13
N PHE A 96 -4.17 -5.57 3.98
CA PHE A 96 -4.20 -5.34 5.43
C PHE A 96 -2.84 -4.82 5.87
N VAL A 97 -2.82 -3.59 6.40
CA VAL A 97 -1.58 -2.93 6.84
C VAL A 97 -1.16 -3.54 8.18
N LEU A 98 -0.58 -4.72 8.11
CA LEU A 98 0.00 -5.42 9.25
C LEU A 98 1.52 -5.41 9.10
N ASP A 99 2.18 -4.55 9.88
CA ASP A 99 3.63 -4.39 9.88
C ASP A 99 4.19 -4.46 11.32
N PRO A 100 4.37 -5.68 11.86
CA PRO A 100 4.93 -5.85 13.19
C PRO A 100 6.39 -5.37 13.32
N ILE A 101 7.16 -5.31 12.23
CA ILE A 101 8.55 -4.82 12.24
C ILE A 101 8.55 -3.32 12.50
N VAL A 102 7.93 -2.54 11.60
CA VAL A 102 7.89 -1.08 11.70
C VAL A 102 7.15 -0.65 12.98
N LYS A 103 6.06 -1.32 13.33
CA LYS A 103 5.34 -1.05 14.57
C LYS A 103 6.22 -1.17 15.82
N LYS A 104 7.12 -2.15 15.86
CA LYS A 104 8.07 -2.27 16.96
C LYS A 104 9.11 -1.15 16.98
N LEU A 105 9.63 -0.80 15.80
CA LEU A 105 10.60 0.29 15.65
C LEU A 105 9.99 1.62 16.10
N THR A 106 8.78 1.93 15.70
CA THR A 106 8.11 3.21 16.00
C THR A 106 7.65 3.32 17.44
N PHE A 107 7.16 2.24 18.07
CA PHE A 107 6.63 2.31 19.45
C PHE A 107 7.63 1.94 20.54
N LYS A 108 8.64 1.13 20.23
CA LYS A 108 9.59 0.63 21.25
C LYS A 108 11.04 0.98 20.98
N GLY A 109 11.35 1.57 19.84
CA GLY A 109 12.71 1.92 19.42
C GLY A 109 13.68 0.74 19.31
N THR A 110 13.18 -0.51 19.41
CA THR A 110 14.02 -1.71 19.36
C THR A 110 13.29 -2.90 18.76
N MET A 111 13.99 -3.65 17.95
CA MET A 111 13.55 -4.93 17.40
C MET A 111 13.62 -6.09 18.41
N ALA A 112 14.29 -5.91 19.55
CA ALA A 112 14.48 -6.99 20.52
C ALA A 112 13.17 -7.44 21.15
N CYS A 113 12.79 -8.68 20.91
CA CYS A 113 11.77 -9.39 21.68
C CYS A 113 12.45 -10.00 22.92
N LYS A 114 12.07 -9.55 24.11
CA LYS A 114 12.58 -10.10 25.38
C LYS A 114 12.29 -11.61 25.57
N SER A 115 11.36 -12.17 24.80
CA SER A 115 10.88 -13.57 24.93
C SER A 115 11.16 -14.47 23.72
N GLY A 116 11.93 -14.02 22.72
CA GLY A 116 12.20 -14.82 21.52
C GLY A 116 10.98 -15.13 20.63
N GLN A 117 9.76 -15.05 21.16
CA GLN A 117 8.52 -15.35 20.45
C GLN A 117 7.80 -14.05 20.04
N CYS A 118 7.90 -13.69 18.76
CA CYS A 118 7.14 -12.61 18.18
C CYS A 118 5.78 -13.12 17.68
N LYS A 119 4.76 -13.21 18.56
CA LYS A 119 3.36 -13.55 18.18
C LYS A 119 2.81 -12.77 16.98
N GLY A 120 3.49 -11.70 16.54
CA GLY A 120 3.16 -10.95 15.34
C GLY A 120 3.31 -11.76 14.06
N PHE A 121 4.41 -12.51 13.91
CA PHE A 121 4.66 -13.33 12.72
C PHE A 121 3.78 -14.59 12.69
N GLU A 122 3.56 -15.24 13.84
CA GLU A 122 2.64 -16.37 13.95
C GLU A 122 1.21 -15.97 13.55
N ASN A 123 0.77 -14.78 13.97
CA ASN A 123 -0.50 -14.24 13.57
C ASN A 123 -0.59 -13.98 12.06
N LEU A 124 0.48 -13.45 11.45
CA LEU A 124 0.55 -13.24 10.00
C LEU A 124 0.50 -14.56 9.26
N ALA A 125 1.29 -15.56 9.67
CA ALA A 125 1.28 -16.89 9.06
C ALA A 125 -0.11 -17.53 9.13
N SER A 126 -0.80 -17.41 10.27
CA SER A 126 -2.19 -17.89 10.43
C SER A 126 -3.16 -17.17 9.48
N LEU A 127 -3.06 -15.84 9.34
CA LEU A 127 -3.92 -15.06 8.44
C LEU A 127 -3.66 -15.37 6.97
N ILE A 128 -2.39 -15.55 6.58
CA ILE A 128 -2.00 -15.95 5.21
C ILE A 128 -2.55 -17.35 4.92
N GLY A 129 -2.48 -18.26 5.88
CA GLY A 129 -3.08 -19.60 5.77
C GLY A 129 -4.58 -19.56 5.58
N ALA A 130 -5.29 -18.82 6.42
CA ALA A 130 -6.74 -18.64 6.32
C ALA A 130 -7.18 -17.97 5.01
N GLY A 131 -6.44 -16.95 4.56
CA GLY A 131 -6.71 -16.25 3.31
C GLY A 131 -6.18 -16.92 2.04
N ALA A 132 -5.54 -18.09 2.14
CA ALA A 132 -4.79 -18.73 1.04
C ALA A 132 -5.64 -19.06 -0.21
N LYS A 133 -6.96 -19.19 -0.05
CA LYS A 133 -7.93 -19.39 -1.13
C LYS A 133 -8.06 -18.14 -2.03
N TYR A 134 -7.86 -16.96 -1.46
CA TYR A 134 -8.10 -15.67 -2.13
C TYR A 134 -6.79 -15.07 -2.64
N LYS A 135 -6.60 -15.06 -3.97
CA LYS A 135 -5.33 -14.70 -4.63
C LYS A 135 -4.91 -13.24 -4.48
N LYS A 136 -5.86 -12.35 -4.22
CA LYS A 136 -5.64 -10.88 -4.20
C LYS A 136 -5.73 -10.28 -2.79
N LEU A 137 -5.65 -11.13 -1.75
CA LEU A 137 -5.50 -10.65 -0.38
C LEU A 137 -4.02 -10.52 -0.03
N ARG A 138 -3.65 -9.38 0.55
CA ARG A 138 -2.30 -9.11 1.07
C ARG A 138 -2.38 -8.82 2.54
N MET A 139 -1.67 -9.64 3.32
CA MET A 139 -1.74 -9.60 4.78
C MET A 139 -0.53 -8.90 5.42
N VAL A 140 0.47 -8.56 4.61
CA VAL A 140 1.68 -7.90 5.07
C VAL A 140 1.84 -6.58 4.34
N ALA A 141 2.03 -5.49 5.07
CA ALA A 141 2.47 -4.23 4.51
C ALA A 141 3.88 -3.91 5.02
N VAL A 142 4.79 -3.64 4.11
CA VAL A 142 6.10 -3.09 4.45
C VAL A 142 6.00 -1.57 4.29
N SER A 143 6.01 -0.86 5.42
CA SER A 143 5.75 0.58 5.48
C SER A 143 7.05 1.38 5.31
N GLY A 144 7.60 1.38 4.09
CA GLY A 144 8.82 2.10 3.72
C GLY A 144 8.69 3.61 3.91
N GLU A 145 7.48 4.17 3.69
CA GLU A 145 7.18 5.58 3.92
C GLU A 145 7.48 6.02 5.37
N THR A 146 7.45 5.11 6.32
CA THR A 146 7.81 5.43 7.72
C THR A 146 9.29 5.75 7.85
N PHE A 147 10.17 5.03 7.14
CA PHE A 147 11.59 5.32 7.12
C PHE A 147 11.85 6.67 6.45
N HIS A 148 11.22 6.92 5.30
CA HIS A 148 11.31 8.20 4.60
C HIS A 148 10.89 9.38 5.50
N ASN A 149 9.71 9.30 6.12
CA ASN A 149 9.18 10.34 7.00
C ASN A 149 9.98 10.50 8.30
N SER A 150 10.89 9.56 8.60
CA SER A 150 11.87 9.66 9.69
C SER A 150 13.19 10.28 9.26
N GLY A 151 13.32 10.76 8.02
CA GLY A 151 14.49 11.46 7.49
C GLY A 151 15.49 10.57 6.74
N SER A 152 15.11 9.36 6.34
CA SER A 152 15.95 8.50 5.51
C SER A 152 16.14 9.09 4.10
N THR A 153 17.33 8.92 3.54
CA THR A 153 17.56 9.17 2.11
C THR A 153 16.80 8.14 1.26
N ILE A 154 16.63 8.43 -0.03
CA ILE A 154 15.95 7.55 -1.00
C ILE A 154 16.58 6.14 -1.00
N VAL A 155 17.92 6.06 -0.96
CA VAL A 155 18.65 4.78 -0.92
C VAL A 155 18.43 4.05 0.41
N GLN A 156 18.43 4.77 1.53
CA GLN A 156 18.17 4.19 2.85
C GLN A 156 16.72 3.69 2.97
N GLU A 157 15.74 4.47 2.50
CA GLU A 157 14.35 4.02 2.45
C GLU A 157 14.23 2.71 1.67
N LEU A 158 14.82 2.64 0.47
CA LEU A 158 14.81 1.44 -0.37
C LEU A 158 15.47 0.25 0.35
N ALA A 159 16.66 0.46 0.92
CA ALA A 159 17.41 -0.59 1.61
C ALA A 159 16.66 -1.14 2.82
N PHE A 160 16.11 -0.27 3.68
CA PHE A 160 15.35 -0.68 4.86
C PHE A 160 14.03 -1.36 4.48
N THR A 161 13.37 -0.87 3.43
CA THR A 161 12.14 -1.47 2.92
C THR A 161 12.37 -2.89 2.40
N LEU A 162 13.44 -3.09 1.61
CA LEU A 162 13.79 -4.42 1.10
C LEU A 162 14.28 -5.36 2.21
N ALA A 163 15.06 -4.85 3.17
CA ALA A 163 15.50 -5.62 4.34
C ALA A 163 14.31 -6.09 5.19
N ALA A 164 13.33 -5.21 5.43
CA ALA A 164 12.10 -5.59 6.13
C ALA A 164 11.29 -6.62 5.32
N GLY A 165 11.15 -6.44 4.01
CA GLY A 165 10.50 -7.40 3.13
C GLY A 165 11.17 -8.77 3.16
N HIS A 166 12.51 -8.82 3.14
CA HIS A 166 13.29 -10.05 3.25
C HIS A 166 13.09 -10.72 4.63
N GLU A 167 13.12 -9.96 5.73
CA GLU A 167 12.85 -10.51 7.06
C GLU A 167 11.44 -11.14 7.15
N TYR A 168 10.44 -10.56 6.49
CA TYR A 168 9.12 -11.19 6.37
C TYR A 168 9.17 -12.52 5.63
N LEU A 169 9.93 -12.63 4.54
CA LEU A 169 10.10 -13.90 3.83
C LEU A 169 10.75 -14.94 4.72
N VAL A 170 11.86 -14.61 5.38
CA VAL A 170 12.58 -15.52 6.30
C VAL A 170 11.62 -16.04 7.37
N ARG A 171 10.98 -15.13 8.13
CA ARG A 171 10.12 -15.52 9.26
C ARG A 171 8.90 -16.32 8.84
N LEU A 172 8.28 -15.95 7.74
CA LEU A 172 7.08 -16.66 7.26
C LEU A 172 7.44 -18.04 6.72
N THR A 173 8.56 -18.20 6.02
CA THR A 173 9.01 -19.50 5.54
C THR A 173 9.47 -20.41 6.68
N GLU A 174 10.14 -19.89 7.70
CA GLU A 174 10.45 -20.62 8.94
C GLU A 174 9.18 -21.13 9.65
N LEU A 175 8.07 -20.41 9.56
CA LEU A 175 6.76 -20.82 10.08
C LEU A 175 5.97 -21.74 9.12
N GLY A 176 6.58 -22.21 8.04
CA GLY A 176 6.00 -23.17 7.11
C GLY A 176 5.08 -22.55 6.04
N VAL A 177 5.08 -21.24 5.87
CA VAL A 177 4.33 -20.59 4.78
C VAL A 177 5.14 -20.76 3.48
N PRO A 178 4.57 -21.34 2.39
CA PRO A 178 5.26 -21.42 1.11
C PRO A 178 5.72 -20.05 0.61
N VAL A 179 6.94 -19.99 0.06
CA VAL A 179 7.55 -18.71 -0.37
C VAL A 179 6.68 -17.92 -1.36
N GLU A 180 5.99 -18.62 -2.26
CA GLU A 180 5.09 -17.99 -3.24
C GLU A 180 3.91 -17.27 -2.55
N LYS A 181 3.37 -17.89 -1.50
CA LYS A 181 2.27 -17.31 -0.71
C LYS A 181 2.78 -16.14 0.15
N ALA A 182 3.94 -16.32 0.78
CA ALA A 182 4.57 -15.26 1.58
C ALA A 182 4.86 -14.03 0.72
N ALA A 183 5.56 -14.18 -0.40
CA ALA A 183 5.93 -13.07 -1.29
C ALA A 183 4.70 -12.35 -1.88
N ARG A 184 3.68 -13.09 -2.32
CA ARG A 184 2.42 -12.51 -2.85
C ARG A 184 1.60 -11.80 -1.79
N SER A 185 1.75 -12.16 -0.53
CA SER A 185 1.03 -11.54 0.59
C SER A 185 1.63 -10.20 1.01
N ILE A 186 2.79 -9.81 0.45
CA ILE A 186 3.48 -8.57 0.79
C ILE A 186 3.06 -7.45 -0.15
N ARG A 187 2.70 -6.30 0.43
CA ARG A 187 2.56 -5.00 -0.22
C ARG A 187 3.66 -4.08 0.29
N PHE A 188 4.36 -3.44 -0.62
CA PHE A 188 5.36 -2.43 -0.31
C PHE A 188 4.74 -1.04 -0.44
N SER A 189 4.76 -0.26 0.61
CA SER A 189 4.34 1.14 0.63
C SER A 189 5.60 1.99 0.74
N MET A 190 5.86 2.84 -0.24
CA MET A 190 7.03 3.72 -0.26
C MET A 190 6.60 5.16 -0.51
N ALA A 191 7.28 6.10 0.13
CA ALA A 191 7.03 7.50 -0.10
C ALA A 191 7.54 7.94 -1.49
N VAL A 192 7.04 9.06 -1.97
CA VAL A 192 7.58 9.73 -3.17
C VAL A 192 7.92 11.16 -2.79
N SER A 193 9.18 11.51 -2.95
CA SER A 193 9.72 12.81 -2.57
C SER A 193 9.86 13.77 -3.77
N SER A 194 10.45 14.93 -3.53
CA SER A 194 10.66 15.96 -4.55
C SER A 194 11.74 15.61 -5.58
N ASN A 195 12.56 14.59 -5.35
CA ASN A 195 13.62 14.21 -6.27
C ASN A 195 13.10 13.34 -7.42
N TYR A 196 12.46 13.97 -8.37
CA TYR A 196 11.64 13.39 -9.42
C TYR A 196 12.25 12.16 -10.12
N PHE A 197 13.46 12.28 -10.65
CA PHE A 197 14.10 11.20 -11.41
C PHE A 197 14.63 10.08 -10.51
N MET A 198 15.13 10.41 -9.33
CA MET A 198 15.57 9.42 -8.34
C MET A 198 14.40 8.59 -7.83
N GLU A 199 13.21 9.17 -7.70
CA GLU A 199 12.01 8.43 -7.30
C GLU A 199 11.58 7.43 -8.37
N ILE A 200 11.66 7.80 -9.66
CA ILE A 200 11.42 6.87 -10.77
C ILE A 200 12.40 5.70 -10.70
N ALA A 201 13.69 6.00 -10.55
CA ALA A 201 14.76 5.00 -10.46
C ALA A 201 14.57 4.09 -9.22
N LYS A 202 14.19 4.65 -8.06
CA LYS A 202 13.92 3.89 -6.82
C LYS A 202 12.93 2.76 -7.04
N PHE A 203 11.77 3.03 -7.63
CA PHE A 203 10.76 2.00 -7.87
C PHE A 203 11.20 0.98 -8.93
N ARG A 204 12.01 1.38 -9.91
CA ARG A 204 12.60 0.46 -10.89
C ARG A 204 13.59 -0.48 -10.21
N ALA A 205 14.54 0.07 -9.45
CA ALA A 205 15.52 -0.68 -8.67
C ALA A 205 14.84 -1.60 -7.65
N ALA A 206 13.80 -1.10 -6.94
CA ALA A 206 13.05 -1.88 -5.96
C ALA A 206 12.50 -3.19 -6.57
N ARG A 207 11.88 -3.12 -7.73
CA ARG A 207 11.31 -4.31 -8.39
C ARG A 207 12.37 -5.32 -8.79
N MET A 208 13.50 -4.84 -9.32
CA MET A 208 14.61 -5.70 -9.73
C MET A 208 15.28 -6.37 -8.53
N LEU A 209 15.59 -5.60 -7.50
CA LEU A 209 16.22 -6.12 -6.27
C LEU A 209 15.28 -7.10 -5.54
N TRP A 210 13.99 -6.78 -5.45
CA TRP A 210 13.01 -7.69 -4.86
C TRP A 210 12.90 -9.01 -5.63
N ALA A 211 12.87 -8.95 -6.95
CA ALA A 211 12.86 -10.15 -7.78
C ALA A 211 14.11 -11.02 -7.54
N ASN A 212 15.28 -10.41 -7.42
CA ASN A 212 16.52 -11.11 -7.10
C ASN A 212 16.49 -11.74 -5.69
N ILE A 213 15.93 -11.05 -4.69
CA ILE A 213 15.76 -11.60 -3.33
C ILE A 213 14.86 -12.85 -3.38
N VAL A 214 13.68 -12.73 -4.01
CA VAL A 214 12.72 -13.85 -4.07
C VAL A 214 13.28 -15.02 -4.87
N ALA A 215 14.04 -14.77 -5.93
CA ALA A 215 14.67 -15.82 -6.74
C ALA A 215 15.61 -16.73 -5.94
N GLN A 216 16.26 -16.22 -4.88
CA GLN A 216 17.14 -17.04 -4.02
C GLN A 216 16.38 -18.12 -3.22
N TYR A 217 15.06 -18.00 -3.11
CA TYR A 217 14.19 -18.99 -2.46
C TYR A 217 13.64 -20.03 -3.43
N GLU A 218 14.08 -20.02 -4.70
CA GLU A 218 13.68 -20.96 -5.76
C GLU A 218 12.16 -21.19 -5.83
N PRO A 219 11.35 -20.12 -6.00
CA PRO A 219 9.90 -20.23 -6.04
C PRO A 219 9.46 -21.07 -7.24
N SER A 220 8.43 -21.88 -7.08
CA SER A 220 7.85 -22.70 -8.15
C SER A 220 7.20 -21.89 -9.28
N CYS A 221 6.95 -20.58 -9.04
CA CYS A 221 6.36 -19.65 -10.01
C CYS A 221 7.10 -18.30 -10.00
N GLU A 222 7.63 -17.89 -11.14
CA GLU A 222 8.25 -16.56 -11.32
C GLU A 222 7.29 -15.39 -10.94
N CYS A 223 6.00 -15.64 -10.94
CA CYS A 223 5.01 -14.66 -10.56
C CYS A 223 5.12 -14.24 -9.07
N ALA A 224 5.77 -15.04 -8.22
CA ALA A 224 6.06 -14.71 -6.81
C ALA A 224 7.06 -13.56 -6.68
N ALA A 225 7.96 -13.40 -7.65
CA ALA A 225 8.97 -12.34 -7.67
C ALA A 225 8.39 -10.95 -8.01
N LYS A 226 7.11 -10.86 -8.40
CA LYS A 226 6.49 -9.57 -8.73
C LYS A 226 6.21 -8.75 -7.48
N MET A 227 6.89 -7.60 -7.37
CA MET A 227 6.65 -6.65 -6.29
C MET A 227 5.29 -5.95 -6.46
N PHE A 228 4.49 -5.92 -5.41
CA PHE A 228 3.29 -5.08 -5.34
C PHE A 228 3.64 -3.77 -4.65
N ALA A 229 3.86 -2.73 -5.42
CA ALA A 229 4.29 -1.43 -4.95
C ALA A 229 3.13 -0.43 -4.90
N HIS A 230 2.98 0.22 -3.76
CA HIS A 230 2.13 1.37 -3.52
C HIS A 230 2.99 2.61 -3.29
N ALA A 231 2.60 3.73 -3.84
CA ALA A 231 3.26 5.00 -3.63
C ALA A 231 2.35 5.96 -2.86
N VAL A 232 2.93 6.68 -1.91
CA VAL A 232 2.27 7.78 -1.20
C VAL A 232 3.14 9.03 -1.28
N THR A 233 2.54 10.20 -1.52
CA THR A 233 3.30 11.45 -1.57
C THR A 233 3.90 11.77 -0.21
N SER A 234 5.08 12.43 -0.20
CA SER A 234 5.87 12.65 1.00
C SER A 234 5.25 13.63 1.99
N ARG A 235 5.14 13.26 3.26
CA ARG A 235 4.85 14.20 4.35
C ARG A 235 6.07 15.06 4.70
N TRP A 236 7.27 14.53 4.53
CA TRP A 236 8.52 15.22 4.82
C TRP A 236 8.73 16.49 3.99
N ASN A 237 8.22 16.49 2.75
CA ASN A 237 8.34 17.61 1.83
C ASN A 237 7.31 18.72 2.05
N MET A 238 6.26 18.47 2.86
CA MET A 238 5.18 19.44 3.04
C MET A 238 5.63 20.63 3.87
N THR A 239 5.14 21.81 3.49
CA THR A 239 5.31 23.06 4.24
C THR A 239 4.00 23.49 4.89
N VAL A 240 4.11 24.19 6.02
CA VAL A 240 2.98 24.82 6.73
C VAL A 240 2.88 26.31 6.44
N TYR A 241 3.95 26.95 5.94
CA TYR A 241 4.02 28.41 5.70
C TYR A 241 3.21 28.86 4.47
N ASP A 242 3.25 28.05 3.40
CA ASP A 242 2.42 28.23 2.21
C ASP A 242 1.87 26.87 1.80
N PRO A 243 0.77 26.44 2.42
CA PRO A 243 0.27 25.08 2.25
C PRO A 243 -0.24 24.82 0.82
N TYR A 244 -0.67 25.82 0.08
CA TYR A 244 -1.13 25.63 -1.31
C TYR A 244 -0.02 25.18 -2.25
N VAL A 245 1.24 25.51 -1.97
CA VAL A 245 2.39 24.99 -2.73
C VAL A 245 2.53 23.47 -2.61
N ASN A 246 1.99 22.87 -1.55
CA ASN A 246 1.95 21.41 -1.41
C ASN A 246 1.12 20.73 -2.52
N MET A 247 0.16 21.42 -3.14
CA MET A 247 -0.55 20.89 -4.32
C MET A 247 0.40 20.66 -5.50
N LEU A 248 1.32 21.61 -5.74
CA LEU A 248 2.34 21.48 -6.81
C LEU A 248 3.32 20.35 -6.49
N ARG A 249 3.78 20.27 -5.23
CA ARG A 249 4.66 19.17 -4.79
C ARG A 249 4.00 17.82 -4.99
N GLY A 250 2.78 17.64 -4.46
CA GLY A 250 2.04 16.40 -4.61
C GLY A 250 1.75 16.02 -6.06
N THR A 251 1.61 17.02 -6.95
CA THR A 251 1.45 16.77 -8.39
C THR A 251 2.73 16.17 -8.99
N THR A 252 3.89 16.78 -8.77
CA THR A 252 5.16 16.27 -9.32
C THR A 252 5.56 14.92 -8.71
N GLU A 253 5.28 14.71 -7.43
CA GLU A 253 5.45 13.43 -6.74
C GLU A 253 4.55 12.34 -7.35
N ALA A 254 3.26 12.64 -7.57
CA ALA A 254 2.35 11.71 -8.22
C ALA A 254 2.76 11.38 -9.67
N MET A 255 3.30 12.36 -10.40
CA MET A 255 3.84 12.15 -11.75
C MET A 255 5.00 11.16 -11.75
N SER A 256 5.97 11.31 -10.85
CA SER A 256 7.10 10.37 -10.77
C SER A 256 6.65 8.96 -10.38
N ALA A 257 5.69 8.83 -9.47
CA ALA A 257 5.09 7.53 -9.10
C ALA A 257 4.36 6.87 -10.28
N ALA A 258 3.59 7.65 -11.04
CA ALA A 258 2.88 7.17 -12.23
C ALA A 258 3.86 6.67 -13.30
N ILE A 259 4.89 7.46 -13.64
CA ILE A 259 5.94 7.07 -14.60
C ILE A 259 6.68 5.82 -14.10
N ALA A 260 6.95 5.73 -12.80
CA ALA A 260 7.59 4.57 -12.21
C ALA A 260 6.74 3.29 -12.25
N GLY A 261 5.46 3.37 -12.63
CA GLY A 261 4.60 2.22 -12.89
C GLY A 261 4.15 1.47 -11.63
N VAL A 262 3.87 2.17 -10.55
CA VAL A 262 3.34 1.58 -9.31
C VAL A 262 1.91 1.02 -9.48
N HIS A 263 1.43 0.22 -8.53
CA HIS A 263 0.10 -0.39 -8.61
C HIS A 263 -1.00 0.53 -8.13
N SER A 264 -0.72 1.35 -7.13
CA SER A 264 -1.66 2.34 -6.60
C SER A 264 -0.91 3.55 -6.09
N ILE A 265 -1.57 4.71 -6.15
CA ILE A 265 -1.01 5.99 -5.69
C ILE A 265 -1.98 6.61 -4.69
N GLU A 266 -1.46 7.12 -3.60
CA GLU A 266 -2.15 8.00 -2.68
C GLU A 266 -1.49 9.37 -2.68
N VAL A 267 -2.22 10.38 -3.12
CA VAL A 267 -1.80 11.77 -3.01
C VAL A 267 -2.35 12.32 -1.71
N LEU A 268 -1.48 12.76 -0.82
CA LEU A 268 -1.89 13.39 0.43
C LEU A 268 -2.50 14.77 0.15
N PRO A 269 -3.60 15.12 0.81
CA PRO A 269 -4.16 16.47 0.75
C PRO A 269 -3.14 17.53 1.18
N PHE A 270 -3.18 18.71 0.57
CA PHE A 270 -2.20 19.76 0.79
C PHE A 270 -2.14 20.29 2.23
N ASP A 271 -3.21 20.11 2.99
CA ASP A 271 -3.38 20.49 4.38
C ASP A 271 -2.96 19.38 5.39
N ALA A 272 -2.64 18.19 4.91
CA ALA A 272 -2.35 17.01 5.74
C ALA A 272 -1.16 17.17 6.72
N ALA A 273 -0.33 18.20 6.54
CA ALA A 273 0.81 18.47 7.42
C ALA A 273 0.40 19.17 8.75
N TYR A 274 -0.74 19.87 8.78
CA TYR A 274 -1.09 20.74 9.90
C TYR A 274 -2.54 20.60 10.39
N GLU A 275 -3.43 19.99 9.59
CA GLU A 275 -4.83 19.78 10.00
C GLU A 275 -5.43 18.50 9.39
N LYS A 276 -6.62 18.13 9.87
CA LYS A 276 -7.38 17.04 9.24
C LYS A 276 -7.82 17.48 7.83
N PRO A 277 -7.64 16.63 6.82
CA PRO A 277 -8.04 16.93 5.46
C PRO A 277 -9.51 17.30 5.34
N THR A 278 -9.77 18.38 4.61
CA THR A 278 -11.11 18.82 4.26
C THR A 278 -11.61 18.10 2.99
N ASP A 279 -12.93 18.15 2.72
CA ASP A 279 -13.48 17.60 1.47
C ASP A 279 -12.91 18.32 0.24
N PHE A 280 -12.54 19.60 0.39
CA PHE A 280 -11.90 20.38 -0.68
C PHE A 280 -10.49 19.88 -0.96
N SER A 281 -9.63 19.77 0.06
CA SER A 281 -8.26 19.34 -0.09
C SER A 281 -8.17 17.88 -0.58
N ALA A 282 -9.02 17.01 -0.05
CA ALA A 282 -9.15 15.62 -0.50
C ALA A 282 -9.61 15.51 -1.97
N ARG A 283 -10.51 16.41 -2.41
CA ARG A 283 -10.92 16.50 -3.82
C ARG A 283 -9.77 16.91 -4.73
N ILE A 284 -8.97 17.89 -4.32
CA ILE A 284 -7.80 18.33 -5.10
C ILE A 284 -6.80 17.19 -5.24
N ALA A 285 -6.45 16.51 -4.15
CA ALA A 285 -5.52 15.37 -4.15
C ALA A 285 -5.96 14.25 -5.09
N ARG A 286 -7.26 13.93 -5.13
CA ARG A 286 -7.82 12.96 -6.08
C ARG A 286 -7.75 13.47 -7.52
N ASN A 287 -8.14 14.72 -7.75
CA ASN A 287 -8.21 15.29 -9.09
C ASN A 287 -6.83 15.38 -9.76
N VAL A 288 -5.74 15.59 -8.98
CA VAL A 288 -4.37 15.47 -9.50
C VAL A 288 -4.18 14.13 -10.23
N GLN A 289 -4.57 13.03 -9.61
CA GLN A 289 -4.40 11.72 -10.22
C GLN A 289 -5.31 11.50 -11.44
N LEU A 290 -6.54 12.03 -11.41
CA LEU A 290 -7.45 11.97 -12.55
C LEU A 290 -6.90 12.75 -13.75
N LEU A 291 -6.35 13.96 -13.53
CA LEU A 291 -5.70 14.75 -14.58
C LEU A 291 -4.51 13.99 -15.20
N LEU A 292 -3.67 13.37 -14.37
CA LEU A 292 -2.53 12.57 -14.83
C LEU A 292 -2.97 11.35 -15.66
N LYS A 293 -4.12 10.76 -15.32
CA LYS A 293 -4.66 9.57 -15.98
C LYS A 293 -5.37 9.92 -17.28
N GLU A 294 -6.33 10.85 -17.22
CA GLU A 294 -7.30 11.11 -18.27
C GLU A 294 -6.85 12.19 -19.26
N GLU A 295 -6.07 13.18 -18.81
CA GLU A 295 -5.63 14.29 -19.65
C GLU A 295 -4.15 14.18 -20.07
N SER A 296 -3.28 13.77 -19.12
CA SER A 296 -1.84 13.61 -19.40
C SER A 296 -1.49 12.22 -19.92
N HIS A 297 -2.40 11.26 -19.86
CA HIS A 297 -2.28 9.90 -20.41
C HIS A 297 -1.07 9.11 -19.92
N PHE A 298 -0.63 9.31 -18.67
CA PHE A 298 0.51 8.59 -18.08
C PHE A 298 0.25 7.10 -17.89
N ASN A 299 -1.00 6.67 -18.00
CA ASN A 299 -1.42 5.27 -17.92
C ASN A 299 -1.27 4.48 -19.23
N GLN A 300 -0.93 5.12 -20.36
CA GLN A 300 -0.94 4.47 -21.67
C GLN A 300 0.34 3.64 -21.94
N VAL A 301 1.50 4.13 -21.54
CA VAL A 301 2.80 3.53 -21.89
C VAL A 301 3.48 2.94 -20.67
N CYS A 302 3.73 1.63 -20.70
CA CYS A 302 4.50 0.95 -19.66
C CYS A 302 5.98 1.34 -19.77
N ASP A 303 6.59 1.61 -18.59
CA ASP A 303 8.03 1.93 -18.47
C ASP A 303 8.50 3.01 -19.45
N SER A 304 7.75 4.11 -19.49
CA SER A 304 8.04 5.23 -20.40
C SER A 304 9.42 5.87 -20.17
N ALA A 305 10.05 5.63 -19.02
CA ALA A 305 11.41 6.04 -18.70
C ALA A 305 12.49 5.03 -19.13
N GLY A 306 12.09 3.84 -19.62
CA GLY A 306 13.00 2.79 -20.08
C GLY A 306 13.87 3.26 -21.26
N GLY A 307 15.17 2.96 -21.20
CA GLY A 307 16.16 3.38 -22.19
C GLY A 307 16.65 4.83 -22.06
N SER A 308 16.14 5.63 -21.11
CA SER A 308 16.69 6.93 -20.77
C SER A 308 18.06 6.74 -20.10
N TYR A 309 19.12 7.26 -20.70
CA TYR A 309 20.48 7.14 -20.16
C TYR A 309 20.58 7.58 -18.71
N TYR A 310 19.91 8.66 -18.35
CA TYR A 310 19.95 9.20 -17.00
C TYR A 310 19.24 8.27 -16.01
N ILE A 311 18.03 7.82 -16.35
CA ILE A 311 17.25 6.92 -15.48
C ILE A 311 17.92 5.54 -15.35
N GLU A 312 18.46 4.99 -16.44
CA GLU A 312 19.16 3.69 -16.40
C GLU A 312 20.41 3.78 -15.50
N ASN A 313 21.17 4.87 -15.57
CA ASN A 313 22.33 5.08 -14.72
C ASN A 313 21.98 5.30 -13.25
N LEU A 314 20.82 5.89 -12.96
CA LEU A 314 20.33 6.07 -11.58
C LEU A 314 19.79 4.76 -11.00
N THR A 315 19.25 3.89 -11.83
CA THR A 315 18.63 2.61 -11.43
C THR A 315 19.68 1.56 -11.10
#